data_50a69098e11397d77c8e5377093faff3
#
_entry.id   50a69098e11397d77c8e5377093faff3
#
_cell.length_a   1.000
_cell.length_b   1.000
_cell.length_c   1.000
_cell.angle_alpha   90.00
_cell.angle_beta   90.00
_cell.angle_gamma   90.00
#
_symmetry.space_group_name_H-M   'P 1'
#
loop_
_entity.id
_entity.type
_entity.pdbx_description
1 polymer ?
#
loop_
_entity_poly.entity_id
_entity_poly.type
_entity_poly.pdbx_seq_one_letter_code
_entity_poly.pdbx_strand_id
1 'polypeptide(L)'
;MNPSAILEVLQNAVSALARRSYPGACVGICAVALALTGIGTVPHEPYRLTALNPFAKSPVYDVNTFQESPLLPLLAHVTRLTAPAAFAALCLAFGFMGLVVIAGYARKELETAEAIPLFALVVGHPAVLILMSWVGTPDPITFLFEALFLFVSHPLALLLISAVGAFNHPLVVFGAPAVLVLRWLSGDKRIGRGRLAFCAAGLVVGTIAVQVFLSSYGIEVFSRLDYLRTLSLVGWIKHNLSNLPAALYSLNGVSWLAIAVCVTGCFRLDPKYYSGFLVAQALFLGMAFFSIDTTRVYALASWPTVVHCIVHSLRLARSHNETRLGGELRGAMAGLGLLSLLGPRYYVWDDAIHGPPFAESYLALAQAIRGMLGGD
;
A
#
# COMPACT_ATOMS: atom_id res chain seq x y z
N MET A 1 -22.03 -21.30 -19.59
CA MET A 1 -20.58 -21.49 -19.79
C MET A 1 -20.01 -22.17 -18.55
N ASN A 2 -19.17 -23.20 -18.74
CA ASN A 2 -18.54 -23.90 -17.63
C ASN A 2 -17.51 -22.96 -16.97
N PRO A 3 -17.54 -22.76 -15.62
CA PRO A 3 -16.57 -21.88 -14.94
C PRO A 3 -15.10 -22.21 -15.25
N SER A 4 -14.78 -23.49 -15.44
CA SER A 4 -13.43 -23.92 -15.81
C SER A 4 -12.99 -23.44 -17.19
N ALA A 5 -13.90 -23.34 -18.16
CA ALA A 5 -13.60 -22.85 -19.51
C ALA A 5 -13.32 -21.33 -19.52
N ILE A 6 -14.02 -20.55 -18.65
CA ILE A 6 -13.74 -19.13 -18.51
C ILE A 6 -12.36 -18.91 -17.90
N LEU A 7 -12.01 -19.67 -16.86
CA LEU A 7 -10.71 -19.62 -16.21
C LEU A 7 -9.58 -19.97 -17.18
N GLU A 8 -9.77 -20.98 -18.02
CA GLU A 8 -8.80 -21.40 -19.03
C GLU A 8 -8.59 -20.32 -20.12
N VAL A 9 -9.65 -19.67 -20.55
CA VAL A 9 -9.57 -18.55 -21.51
C VAL A 9 -8.81 -17.37 -20.90
N LEU A 10 -9.09 -17.02 -19.62
CA LEU A 10 -8.38 -15.95 -18.92
C LEU A 10 -6.90 -16.29 -18.70
N GLN A 11 -6.57 -17.52 -18.33
CA GLN A 11 -5.18 -17.98 -18.19
C GLN A 11 -4.43 -17.90 -19.54
N ASN A 12 -5.08 -18.31 -20.62
CA ASN A 12 -4.50 -18.27 -21.95
C ASN A 12 -4.29 -16.84 -22.43
N ALA A 13 -5.24 -15.94 -22.18
CA ALA A 13 -5.11 -14.52 -22.53
C ALA A 13 -3.98 -13.84 -21.73
N VAL A 14 -3.92 -14.07 -20.42
CA VAL A 14 -2.83 -13.57 -19.56
C VAL A 14 -1.48 -14.12 -20.01
N SER A 15 -1.41 -15.41 -20.31
CA SER A 15 -0.18 -16.07 -20.79
C SER A 15 0.25 -15.58 -22.18
N ALA A 16 -0.67 -15.21 -23.05
CA ALA A 16 -0.38 -14.64 -24.35
C ALA A 16 0.16 -13.20 -24.25
N LEU A 17 -0.43 -12.38 -23.40
CA LEU A 17 0.10 -11.04 -23.04
C LEU A 17 1.50 -11.12 -22.41
N ALA A 18 1.68 -12.07 -21.48
CA ALA A 18 2.93 -12.29 -20.78
C ALA A 18 4.08 -12.69 -21.71
N ARG A 19 3.78 -13.48 -22.75
CA ARG A 19 4.79 -13.93 -23.72
C ARG A 19 5.33 -12.80 -24.59
N ARG A 20 4.56 -11.73 -24.81
CA ARG A 20 4.97 -10.60 -25.66
C ARG A 20 5.87 -9.60 -24.92
N SER A 21 5.51 -9.16 -23.73
CA SER A 21 6.32 -8.26 -22.91
C SER A 21 5.75 -8.13 -21.51
N TYR A 22 6.44 -8.64 -20.49
CA TYR A 22 6.07 -8.44 -19.06
C TYR A 22 6.00 -6.95 -18.68
N PRO A 23 7.01 -6.11 -19.02
CA PRO A 23 6.93 -4.68 -18.73
C PRO A 23 5.74 -4.00 -19.40
N GLY A 24 5.46 -4.35 -20.66
CA GLY A 24 4.30 -3.81 -21.39
C GLY A 24 2.97 -4.17 -20.72
N ALA A 25 2.82 -5.40 -20.22
CA ALA A 25 1.64 -5.81 -19.46
C ALA A 25 1.50 -5.01 -18.16
N CYS A 26 2.59 -4.79 -17.41
CA CYS A 26 2.57 -3.97 -16.18
C CYS A 26 2.17 -2.53 -16.48
N VAL A 27 2.73 -1.92 -17.52
CA VAL A 27 2.35 -0.56 -17.96
C VAL A 27 0.87 -0.49 -18.34
N GLY A 28 0.38 -1.47 -19.11
CA GLY A 28 -1.04 -1.56 -19.50
C GLY A 28 -1.97 -1.66 -18.28
N ILE A 29 -1.61 -2.48 -17.28
CA ILE A 29 -2.36 -2.63 -16.03
C ILE A 29 -2.40 -1.28 -15.26
N CYS A 30 -1.26 -0.60 -15.13
CA CYS A 30 -1.21 0.71 -14.50
C CYS A 30 -2.05 1.75 -15.25
N ALA A 31 -2.00 1.76 -16.58
CA ALA A 31 -2.80 2.67 -17.41
C ALA A 31 -4.31 2.43 -17.24
N VAL A 32 -4.74 1.16 -17.22
CA VAL A 32 -6.15 0.79 -16.96
C VAL A 32 -6.56 1.22 -15.56
N ALA A 33 -5.73 0.94 -14.55
CA ALA A 33 -6.04 1.34 -13.18
C ALA A 33 -6.14 2.86 -13.04
N LEU A 34 -5.22 3.60 -13.64
CA LEU A 34 -5.23 5.07 -13.64
C LEU A 34 -6.48 5.59 -14.36
N ALA A 35 -6.84 5.02 -15.51
CA ALA A 35 -8.05 5.40 -16.25
C ALA A 35 -9.33 5.14 -15.44
N LEU A 36 -9.37 4.08 -14.64
CA LEU A 36 -10.53 3.73 -13.80
C LEU A 36 -10.57 4.44 -12.45
N THR A 37 -9.44 4.91 -11.94
CA THR A 37 -9.33 5.54 -10.62
C THR A 37 -9.27 7.07 -10.72
N GLY A 38 -8.58 7.61 -11.70
CA GLY A 38 -8.23 9.03 -11.78
C GLY A 38 -7.12 9.40 -10.77
N ILE A 39 -6.88 10.69 -10.62
CA ILE A 39 -5.89 11.26 -9.70
C ILE A 39 -6.59 12.31 -8.84
N GLY A 40 -6.55 12.12 -7.52
CA GLY A 40 -7.08 13.06 -6.53
C GLY A 40 -5.95 13.72 -5.73
N THR A 41 -6.15 14.98 -5.36
CA THR A 41 -5.16 15.77 -4.62
C THR A 41 -5.71 16.33 -3.31
N VAL A 42 -6.81 15.76 -2.80
CA VAL A 42 -7.58 16.34 -1.68
C VAL A 42 -6.75 16.72 -0.46
N PRO A 43 -5.84 15.89 0.10
CA PRO A 43 -5.09 16.29 1.30
C PRO A 43 -3.66 16.78 1.01
N HIS A 44 -3.32 17.20 -0.21
CA HIS A 44 -1.93 17.54 -0.55
C HIS A 44 -1.48 18.90 0.02
N GLU A 45 -2.39 19.82 0.19
CA GLU A 45 -2.06 21.21 0.54
C GLU A 45 -1.29 21.35 1.86
N PRO A 46 -1.66 20.68 2.96
CA PRO A 46 -0.91 20.75 4.21
C PRO A 46 0.57 20.36 4.07
N TYR A 47 0.85 19.25 3.38
CA TYR A 47 2.21 18.78 3.18
C TYR A 47 3.00 19.68 2.22
N ARG A 48 2.34 20.18 1.18
CA ARG A 48 2.93 21.12 0.23
C ARG A 48 3.28 22.46 0.90
N LEU A 49 2.39 23.01 1.70
CA LEU A 49 2.65 24.25 2.43
C LEU A 49 3.74 24.08 3.48
N THR A 50 3.80 22.93 4.15
CA THR A 50 4.92 22.56 5.02
C THR A 50 6.24 22.51 4.23
N ALA A 51 6.22 22.06 2.97
CA ALA A 51 7.41 22.03 2.14
C ALA A 51 7.95 23.42 1.75
N LEU A 52 7.15 24.48 1.85
CA LEU A 52 7.67 25.85 1.66
C LEU A 52 8.64 26.25 2.79
N ASN A 53 8.34 25.84 4.02
CA ASN A 53 9.22 26.00 5.17
C ASN A 53 9.06 24.83 6.16
N PRO A 54 9.78 23.73 5.95
CA PRO A 54 9.64 22.53 6.80
C PRO A 54 10.26 22.69 8.19
N PHE A 55 10.95 23.81 8.45
CA PHE A 55 11.66 24.11 9.70
C PHE A 55 10.84 24.99 10.65
N ALA A 56 9.57 25.28 10.32
CA ALA A 56 8.66 26.04 11.17
C ALA A 56 7.35 25.27 11.37
N LYS A 57 6.62 25.60 12.46
CA LYS A 57 5.29 25.08 12.67
C LYS A 57 4.39 25.45 11.47
N SER A 58 3.69 24.48 10.93
CA SER A 58 2.77 24.71 9.81
C SER A 58 1.64 25.68 10.25
N PRO A 59 1.34 26.72 9.44
CA PRO A 59 0.27 27.66 9.77
C PRO A 59 -1.14 27.12 9.44
N VAL A 60 -1.24 25.93 8.83
CA VAL A 60 -2.46 25.46 8.19
C VAL A 60 -3.48 24.86 9.16
N TYR A 61 -3.04 24.33 10.30
CA TYR A 61 -3.94 23.66 11.25
C TYR A 61 -3.55 23.90 12.71
N ASP A 62 -4.54 24.12 13.56
CA ASP A 62 -4.37 24.17 15.02
C ASP A 62 -3.91 22.81 15.57
N VAL A 63 -4.38 21.72 14.95
CA VAL A 63 -3.99 20.34 15.27
C VAL A 63 -2.98 19.86 14.24
N ASN A 64 -1.69 19.94 14.58
CA ASN A 64 -0.60 19.58 13.69
C ASN A 64 -0.28 18.08 13.80
N THR A 65 -0.83 17.28 12.90
CA THR A 65 -0.45 15.84 12.74
C THR A 65 0.43 15.60 11.50
N PHE A 66 0.52 16.55 10.59
CA PHE A 66 1.18 16.38 9.28
C PHE A 66 2.70 16.42 9.38
N GLN A 67 3.25 17.18 10.31
CA GLN A 67 4.70 17.32 10.46
C GLN A 67 5.37 16.12 11.14
N GLU A 68 4.61 15.13 11.63
CA GLU A 68 5.16 13.82 12.02
C GLU A 68 5.77 13.03 10.84
N SER A 69 5.57 13.50 9.60
CA SER A 69 6.06 12.88 8.37
C SER A 69 6.95 13.86 7.59
N PRO A 70 8.13 14.21 8.11
CA PRO A 70 8.93 15.32 7.59
C PRO A 70 9.65 15.03 6.27
N LEU A 71 9.86 13.75 5.88
CA LEU A 71 10.70 13.41 4.74
C LEU A 71 10.19 13.99 3.43
N LEU A 72 8.90 13.81 3.10
CA LEU A 72 8.32 14.32 1.85
C LEU A 72 8.42 15.85 1.75
N PRO A 73 7.99 16.65 2.77
CA PRO A 73 8.18 18.09 2.77
C PRO A 73 9.64 18.53 2.63
N LEU A 74 10.57 17.86 3.34
CA LEU A 74 12.01 18.15 3.23
C LEU A 74 12.55 17.87 1.83
N LEU A 75 12.20 16.74 1.23
CA LEU A 75 12.62 16.42 -0.15
C LEU A 75 12.09 17.46 -1.14
N ALA A 76 10.81 17.83 -1.04
CA ALA A 76 10.23 18.84 -1.92
C ALA A 76 10.89 20.22 -1.71
N HIS A 77 11.23 20.58 -0.47
CA HIS A 77 11.94 21.82 -0.14
C HIS A 77 13.32 21.86 -0.78
N VAL A 78 14.13 20.83 -0.53
CA VAL A 78 15.52 20.75 -1.04
C VAL A 78 15.57 20.70 -2.57
N THR A 79 14.63 19.97 -3.18
CA THR A 79 14.55 19.88 -4.65
C THR A 79 13.80 21.04 -5.29
N ARG A 80 13.23 21.96 -4.49
CA ARG A 80 12.39 23.09 -4.94
C ARG A 80 11.13 22.67 -5.70
N LEU A 81 10.65 21.44 -5.48
CA LEU A 81 9.42 20.91 -6.09
C LEU A 81 8.19 21.26 -5.24
N THR A 82 8.00 22.53 -4.90
CA THR A 82 6.94 23.03 -4.01
C THR A 82 5.72 23.61 -4.74
N ALA A 83 5.80 23.81 -6.06
CA ALA A 83 4.65 24.18 -6.87
C ALA A 83 3.64 22.99 -6.91
N PRO A 84 2.30 23.22 -6.90
CA PRO A 84 1.30 22.15 -6.77
C PRO A 84 1.53 20.97 -7.72
N ALA A 85 1.70 21.22 -9.00
CA ALA A 85 1.93 20.17 -10.01
C ALA A 85 3.26 19.45 -9.81
N ALA A 86 4.33 20.16 -9.46
CA ALA A 86 5.65 19.57 -9.21
C ALA A 86 5.66 18.71 -7.95
N PHE A 87 4.97 19.16 -6.88
CA PHE A 87 4.82 18.40 -5.66
C PHE A 87 4.00 17.12 -5.89
N ALA A 88 2.89 17.21 -6.62
CA ALA A 88 2.09 16.05 -7.01
C ALA A 88 2.90 15.07 -7.88
N ALA A 89 3.67 15.56 -8.85
CA ALA A 89 4.53 14.74 -9.69
C ALA A 89 5.61 14.00 -8.88
N LEU A 90 6.20 14.65 -7.87
CA LEU A 90 7.15 14.02 -6.93
C LEU A 90 6.49 12.85 -6.20
N CYS A 91 5.29 13.04 -5.66
CA CYS A 91 4.55 11.99 -4.97
C CYS A 91 4.22 10.82 -5.90
N LEU A 92 3.69 11.09 -7.09
CA LEU A 92 3.40 10.07 -8.09
C LEU A 92 4.65 9.30 -8.50
N ALA A 93 5.80 9.96 -8.65
CA ALA A 93 7.05 9.30 -8.98
C ALA A 93 7.43 8.24 -7.92
N PHE A 94 7.31 8.55 -6.63
CA PHE A 94 7.55 7.56 -5.56
C PHE A 94 6.55 6.41 -5.60
N GLY A 95 5.27 6.68 -5.83
CA GLY A 95 4.25 5.64 -5.98
C GLY A 95 4.56 4.70 -7.15
N PHE A 96 4.90 5.25 -8.31
CA PHE A 96 5.30 4.46 -9.48
C PHE A 96 6.61 3.69 -9.26
N MET A 97 7.59 4.25 -8.56
CA MET A 97 8.80 3.53 -8.17
C MET A 97 8.47 2.32 -7.30
N GLY A 98 7.54 2.46 -6.35
CA GLY A 98 7.04 1.33 -5.56
C GLY A 98 6.42 0.23 -6.43
N LEU A 99 5.59 0.60 -7.40
CA LEU A 99 5.00 -0.37 -8.36
C LEU A 99 6.06 -1.05 -9.22
N VAL A 100 7.10 -0.34 -9.68
CA VAL A 100 8.23 -0.94 -10.41
C VAL A 100 8.98 -1.95 -9.54
N VAL A 101 9.20 -1.62 -8.27
CA VAL A 101 9.82 -2.53 -7.30
C VAL A 101 8.99 -3.81 -7.12
N ILE A 102 7.66 -3.67 -7.01
CA ILE A 102 6.75 -4.82 -6.89
C ILE A 102 6.74 -5.66 -8.18
N ALA A 103 6.71 -5.03 -9.35
CA ALA A 103 6.80 -5.74 -10.62
C ALA A 103 8.11 -6.56 -10.69
N GLY A 104 9.23 -5.96 -10.29
CA GLY A 104 10.52 -6.65 -10.20
C GLY A 104 10.52 -7.80 -9.19
N TYR A 105 9.91 -7.61 -8.02
CA TYR A 105 9.73 -8.64 -7.02
C TYR A 105 8.89 -9.82 -7.54
N ALA A 106 7.70 -9.52 -8.08
CA ALA A 106 6.82 -10.54 -8.64
C ALA A 106 7.52 -11.36 -9.74
N ARG A 107 8.22 -10.70 -10.64
CA ARG A 107 8.97 -11.36 -11.72
C ARG A 107 10.11 -12.24 -11.23
N LYS A 108 10.75 -11.87 -10.12
CA LYS A 108 11.84 -12.62 -9.51
C LYS A 108 11.36 -13.88 -8.78
N GLU A 109 10.22 -13.80 -8.10
CA GLU A 109 9.74 -14.86 -7.20
C GLU A 109 8.75 -15.82 -7.90
N LEU A 110 8.14 -15.38 -9.01
CA LEU A 110 7.06 -16.08 -9.71
C LEU A 110 7.35 -16.23 -11.21
N GLU A 111 6.68 -17.21 -11.82
CA GLU A 111 6.59 -17.29 -13.27
C GLU A 111 5.78 -16.11 -13.85
N THR A 112 6.02 -15.75 -15.11
CA THR A 112 5.34 -14.60 -15.72
C THR A 112 3.82 -14.72 -15.70
N ALA A 113 3.29 -15.92 -15.87
CA ALA A 113 1.85 -16.20 -15.84
C ALA A 113 1.21 -15.97 -14.44
N GLU A 114 2.01 -16.03 -13.37
CA GLU A 114 1.59 -15.77 -11.99
C GLU A 114 1.90 -14.31 -11.57
N ALA A 115 3.01 -13.77 -12.08
CA ALA A 115 3.48 -12.43 -11.73
C ALA A 115 2.55 -11.32 -12.24
N ILE A 116 1.95 -11.49 -13.44
CA ILE A 116 1.01 -10.52 -14.00
C ILE A 116 -0.29 -10.43 -13.19
N PRO A 117 -0.98 -11.55 -12.87
CA PRO A 117 -2.14 -11.51 -11.97
C PRO A 117 -1.85 -10.93 -10.60
N LEU A 118 -0.72 -11.30 -9.99
CA LEU A 118 -0.31 -10.70 -8.72
C LEU A 118 -0.13 -9.18 -8.85
N PHE A 119 0.55 -8.72 -9.90
CA PHE A 119 0.73 -7.30 -10.13
C PHE A 119 -0.61 -6.58 -10.34
N ALA A 120 -1.54 -7.17 -11.10
CA ALA A 120 -2.89 -6.64 -11.29
C ALA A 120 -3.66 -6.56 -9.96
N LEU A 121 -3.54 -7.59 -9.11
CA LEU A 121 -4.16 -7.60 -7.78
C LEU A 121 -3.61 -6.48 -6.90
N VAL A 122 -2.29 -6.24 -6.92
CA VAL A 122 -1.66 -5.14 -6.18
C VAL A 122 -2.11 -3.78 -6.69
N VAL A 123 -2.12 -3.58 -8.02
CA VAL A 123 -2.56 -2.31 -8.63
C VAL A 123 -4.05 -2.05 -8.35
N GLY A 124 -4.86 -3.10 -8.26
CA GLY A 124 -6.26 -3.02 -7.83
C GLY A 124 -6.48 -2.92 -6.32
N HIS A 125 -5.44 -3.10 -5.50
CA HIS A 125 -5.54 -3.06 -4.05
C HIS A 125 -5.87 -1.65 -3.52
N PRO A 126 -6.64 -1.54 -2.42
CA PRO A 126 -6.97 -0.24 -1.81
C PRO A 126 -5.76 0.63 -1.47
N ALA A 127 -4.60 0.06 -1.13
CA ALA A 127 -3.38 0.84 -0.94
C ALA A 127 -3.03 1.69 -2.17
N VAL A 128 -3.12 1.13 -3.39
CA VAL A 128 -2.86 1.87 -4.64
C VAL A 128 -3.98 2.86 -4.94
N LEU A 129 -5.23 2.53 -4.61
CA LEU A 129 -6.33 3.50 -4.68
C LEU A 129 -6.04 4.74 -3.81
N ILE A 130 -5.57 4.56 -2.58
CA ILE A 130 -5.16 5.66 -1.69
C ILE A 130 -4.03 6.47 -2.32
N LEU A 131 -3.00 5.83 -2.88
CA LEU A 131 -1.90 6.55 -3.54
C LEU A 131 -2.36 7.43 -4.70
N MET A 132 -3.40 7.01 -5.42
CA MET A 132 -3.96 7.75 -6.55
C MET A 132 -4.99 8.81 -6.11
N SER A 133 -5.72 8.56 -5.02
CA SER A 133 -6.75 9.46 -4.51
C SER A 133 -6.17 10.57 -3.61
N TRP A 134 -5.06 10.29 -2.93
CA TRP A 134 -4.45 11.17 -1.94
C TRP A 134 -3.02 11.57 -2.36
N VAL A 135 -2.88 11.99 -3.60
CA VAL A 135 -1.59 12.49 -4.11
C VAL A 135 -1.18 13.75 -3.35
N GLY A 136 0.04 13.74 -2.82
CA GLY A 136 0.57 14.83 -2.00
C GLY A 136 0.75 14.48 -0.52
N THR A 137 0.42 13.25 -0.13
CA THR A 137 0.70 12.70 1.21
C THR A 137 2.04 11.95 1.24
N PRO A 138 2.59 11.58 2.43
CA PRO A 138 3.80 10.76 2.54
C PRO A 138 3.60 9.30 2.14
N ASP A 139 2.37 8.87 1.85
CA ASP A 139 1.99 7.49 1.55
C ASP A 139 2.75 6.87 0.37
N PRO A 140 3.00 7.58 -0.76
CA PRO A 140 3.79 7.03 -1.86
C PRO A 140 5.21 6.63 -1.46
N ILE A 141 5.86 7.41 -0.59
CA ILE A 141 7.19 7.08 -0.06
C ILE A 141 7.09 5.89 0.90
N THR A 142 6.08 5.85 1.78
CA THR A 142 5.78 4.72 2.66
C THR A 142 5.61 3.43 1.83
N PHE A 143 4.79 3.48 0.79
CA PHE A 143 4.54 2.36 -0.12
C PHE A 143 5.81 1.85 -0.79
N LEU A 144 6.69 2.75 -1.25
CA LEU A 144 7.98 2.37 -1.81
C LEU A 144 8.86 1.67 -0.77
N PHE A 145 8.98 2.20 0.45
CA PHE A 145 9.79 1.55 1.50
C PHE A 145 9.24 0.17 1.85
N GLU A 146 7.94 0.04 1.97
CA GLU A 146 7.30 -1.25 2.25
C GLU A 146 7.51 -2.25 1.11
N ALA A 147 7.48 -1.81 -0.16
CA ALA A 147 7.84 -2.65 -1.29
C ALA A 147 9.28 -3.17 -1.19
N LEU A 148 10.21 -2.35 -0.71
CA LEU A 148 11.61 -2.75 -0.54
C LEU A 148 11.78 -3.84 0.54
N PHE A 149 10.99 -3.87 1.61
CA PHE A 149 11.05 -4.92 2.62
C PHE A 149 10.65 -6.31 2.10
N LEU A 150 9.99 -6.41 0.95
CA LEU A 150 9.67 -7.71 0.33
C LEU A 150 10.91 -8.48 -0.12
N PHE A 151 12.03 -7.81 -0.47
CA PHE A 151 13.19 -8.50 -1.02
C PHE A 151 14.55 -8.07 -0.46
N VAL A 152 14.65 -6.89 0.16
CA VAL A 152 15.91 -6.46 0.78
C VAL A 152 16.22 -7.36 1.98
N SER A 153 17.50 -7.76 2.08
CA SER A 153 17.98 -8.63 3.15
C SER A 153 19.37 -8.24 3.69
N HIS A 154 20.03 -7.24 3.06
CA HIS A 154 21.32 -6.76 3.55
C HIS A 154 21.12 -5.97 4.85
N PRO A 155 21.87 -6.24 5.95
CA PRO A 155 21.62 -5.67 7.26
C PRO A 155 21.63 -4.12 7.27
N LEU A 156 22.67 -3.51 6.67
CA LEU A 156 22.76 -2.05 6.60
C LEU A 156 21.65 -1.42 5.75
N ALA A 157 21.24 -2.08 4.66
CA ALA A 157 20.12 -1.61 3.86
C ALA A 157 18.81 -1.68 4.65
N LEU A 158 18.58 -2.76 5.41
CA LEU A 158 17.43 -2.87 6.31
C LEU A 158 17.42 -1.76 7.36
N LEU A 159 18.55 -1.48 7.99
CA LEU A 159 18.68 -0.40 8.96
C LEU A 159 18.34 0.96 8.33
N LEU A 160 18.96 1.26 7.17
CA LEU A 160 18.74 2.56 6.49
C LEU A 160 17.30 2.72 6.01
N ILE A 161 16.73 1.70 5.33
CA ILE A 161 15.36 1.74 4.83
C ILE A 161 14.36 1.87 5.99
N SER A 162 14.60 1.17 7.09
CA SER A 162 13.76 1.28 8.28
C SER A 162 13.87 2.65 8.94
N ALA A 163 15.07 3.20 9.06
CA ALA A 163 15.28 4.52 9.64
C ALA A 163 14.63 5.62 8.81
N VAL A 164 14.91 5.64 7.51
CA VAL A 164 14.32 6.64 6.59
C VAL A 164 12.81 6.44 6.44
N GLY A 165 12.35 5.19 6.42
CA GLY A 165 10.92 4.86 6.36
C GLY A 165 10.16 5.35 7.60
N ALA A 166 10.70 5.11 8.82
CA ALA A 166 10.11 5.59 10.06
C ALA A 166 10.18 7.12 10.18
N PHE A 167 11.22 7.74 9.64
CA PHE A 167 11.32 9.20 9.53
C PHE A 167 10.30 9.77 8.53
N ASN A 168 9.91 8.99 7.50
CA ASN A 168 8.86 9.39 6.56
C ASN A 168 7.47 9.26 7.16
N HIS A 169 7.14 8.10 7.76
CA HIS A 169 5.78 7.86 8.24
C HIS A 169 5.72 6.74 9.30
N PRO A 170 4.99 6.93 10.40
CA PRO A 170 4.90 5.95 11.50
C PRO A 170 4.30 4.59 11.08
N LEU A 171 3.55 4.47 9.98
CA LEU A 171 3.01 3.19 9.51
C LEU A 171 4.10 2.17 9.19
N VAL A 172 5.28 2.60 8.75
CA VAL A 172 6.43 1.72 8.49
C VAL A 172 6.86 0.95 9.73
N VAL A 173 6.64 1.51 10.94
CA VAL A 173 6.98 0.84 12.21
C VAL A 173 6.16 -0.44 12.41
N PHE A 174 5.01 -0.56 11.79
CA PHE A 174 4.15 -1.74 11.86
C PHE A 174 4.31 -2.66 10.64
N GLY A 175 4.32 -2.12 9.43
CA GLY A 175 4.39 -2.89 8.19
C GLY A 175 5.72 -3.60 8.01
N ALA A 176 6.84 -2.92 8.22
CA ALA A 176 8.18 -3.46 8.01
C ALA A 176 8.50 -4.70 8.87
N PRO A 177 8.30 -4.69 10.21
CA PRO A 177 8.53 -5.87 11.03
C PRO A 177 7.63 -7.04 10.65
N ALA A 178 6.35 -6.77 10.35
CA ALA A 178 5.41 -7.82 9.97
C ALA A 178 5.87 -8.57 8.71
N VAL A 179 6.27 -7.85 7.66
CA VAL A 179 6.81 -8.46 6.44
C VAL A 179 8.06 -9.27 6.72
N LEU A 180 9.02 -8.73 7.47
CA LEU A 180 10.28 -9.43 7.77
C LEU A 180 10.06 -10.67 8.65
N VAL A 181 9.15 -10.62 9.61
CA VAL A 181 8.77 -11.79 10.42
C VAL A 181 8.13 -12.86 9.54
N LEU A 182 7.23 -12.48 8.63
CA LEU A 182 6.63 -13.44 7.71
C LEU A 182 7.65 -14.04 6.75
N ARG A 183 8.60 -13.26 6.23
CA ARG A 183 9.73 -13.78 5.45
C ARG A 183 10.58 -14.77 6.26
N TRP A 184 10.83 -14.48 7.52
CA TRP A 184 11.53 -15.40 8.41
C TRP A 184 10.71 -16.68 8.65
N LEU A 185 9.42 -16.57 8.92
CA LEU A 185 8.52 -17.71 9.12
C LEU A 185 8.38 -18.59 7.87
N SER A 186 8.42 -17.99 6.66
CA SER A 186 8.39 -18.71 5.39
C SER A 186 9.69 -19.45 5.05
N GLY A 187 10.70 -19.40 5.93
CA GLY A 187 11.98 -20.05 5.73
C GLY A 187 12.94 -19.31 4.79
N ASP A 188 12.75 -18.00 4.55
CA ASP A 188 13.73 -17.18 3.81
C ASP A 188 15.06 -17.14 4.58
N LYS A 189 16.01 -17.97 4.14
CA LYS A 189 17.34 -18.08 4.77
C LYS A 189 18.12 -16.77 4.81
N ARG A 190 17.71 -15.79 4.00
CA ARG A 190 18.31 -14.45 3.99
C ARG A 190 17.84 -13.59 5.15
N ILE A 191 16.75 -13.98 5.85
CA ILE A 191 16.21 -13.26 7.01
C ILE A 191 16.42 -14.11 8.26
N GLY A 192 17.09 -13.55 9.24
CA GLY A 192 17.32 -14.16 10.55
C GLY A 192 17.23 -13.12 11.66
N ARG A 193 17.35 -13.55 12.91
CA ARG A 193 17.21 -12.68 14.10
C ARG A 193 18.07 -11.41 14.02
N GLY A 194 19.33 -11.52 13.53
CA GLY A 194 20.21 -10.36 13.38
C GLY A 194 19.63 -9.31 12.41
N ARG A 195 19.02 -9.74 11.29
CA ARG A 195 18.40 -8.80 10.32
C ARG A 195 17.13 -8.17 10.86
N LEU A 196 16.33 -8.90 11.64
CA LEU A 196 15.21 -8.32 12.37
C LEU A 196 15.67 -7.26 13.38
N ALA A 197 16.80 -7.50 14.08
CA ALA A 197 17.38 -6.52 14.98
C ALA A 197 17.88 -5.25 14.25
N PHE A 198 18.49 -5.38 13.05
CA PHE A 198 18.86 -4.20 12.24
C PHE A 198 17.64 -3.40 11.78
N CYS A 199 16.55 -4.06 11.41
CA CYS A 199 15.29 -3.38 11.09
C CYS A 199 14.76 -2.63 12.32
N ALA A 200 14.66 -3.31 13.48
CA ALA A 200 14.18 -2.70 14.71
C ALA A 200 15.05 -1.49 15.13
N ALA A 201 16.38 -1.63 15.05
CA ALA A 201 17.29 -0.53 15.32
C ALA A 201 17.06 0.66 14.37
N GLY A 202 16.86 0.39 13.08
CA GLY A 202 16.54 1.43 12.10
C GLY A 202 15.23 2.15 12.42
N LEU A 203 14.18 1.41 12.77
CA LEU A 203 12.90 2.01 13.16
C LEU A 203 13.03 2.92 14.38
N VAL A 204 13.78 2.49 15.41
CA VAL A 204 14.07 3.31 16.59
C VAL A 204 14.84 4.57 16.22
N VAL A 205 15.90 4.44 15.42
CA VAL A 205 16.70 5.58 14.94
C VAL A 205 15.83 6.57 14.16
N GLY A 206 14.99 6.10 13.23
CA GLY A 206 14.11 6.95 12.46
C GLY A 206 13.06 7.68 13.30
N THR A 207 12.45 6.97 14.28
CA THR A 207 11.49 7.57 15.21
C THR A 207 12.17 8.64 16.09
N ILE A 208 13.35 8.36 16.62
CA ILE A 208 14.12 9.35 17.39
C ILE A 208 14.48 10.54 16.50
N ALA A 209 14.90 10.31 15.25
CA ALA A 209 15.23 11.38 14.32
C ALA A 209 14.05 12.33 14.06
N VAL A 210 12.80 11.82 13.95
CA VAL A 210 11.59 12.66 13.88
C VAL A 210 11.48 13.53 15.14
N GLN A 211 11.59 12.96 16.34
CA GLN A 211 11.47 13.70 17.59
C GLN A 211 12.57 14.76 17.75
N VAL A 212 13.81 14.42 17.40
CA VAL A 212 14.94 15.37 17.39
C VAL A 212 14.68 16.50 16.38
N PHE A 213 14.21 16.17 15.18
CA PHE A 213 13.88 17.16 14.17
C PHE A 213 12.80 18.13 14.68
N LEU A 214 11.68 17.62 15.15
CA LEU A 214 10.57 18.44 15.63
C LEU A 214 10.99 19.33 16.82
N SER A 215 11.68 18.76 17.80
CA SER A 215 12.13 19.52 18.99
C SER A 215 13.17 20.57 18.66
N SER A 216 14.10 20.30 17.71
CA SER A 216 15.14 21.25 17.30
C SER A 216 14.57 22.52 16.66
N TYR A 217 13.38 22.42 16.06
CA TYR A 217 12.71 23.56 15.43
C TYR A 217 11.49 24.06 16.22
N GLY A 218 11.28 23.55 17.45
CA GLY A 218 10.15 23.95 18.29
C GLY A 218 8.78 23.61 17.67
N ILE A 219 8.72 22.55 16.87
CA ILE A 219 7.49 22.11 16.19
C ILE A 219 6.73 21.18 17.14
N GLU A 220 5.59 21.65 17.62
CA GLU A 220 4.67 20.82 18.39
C GLU A 220 3.73 20.05 17.45
N VAL A 221 3.60 18.76 17.67
CA VAL A 221 2.66 17.89 16.96
C VAL A 221 1.67 17.28 17.94
N PHE A 222 0.46 17.04 17.46
CA PHE A 222 -0.58 16.37 18.23
C PHE A 222 -0.22 14.91 18.45
N SER A 223 -0.09 14.49 19.72
CA SER A 223 0.39 13.14 20.01
C SER A 223 -0.62 12.08 19.62
N ARG A 224 -0.12 10.88 19.25
CA ARG A 224 -0.99 9.72 18.96
C ARG A 224 -1.82 9.29 20.17
N LEU A 225 -1.32 9.48 21.39
CA LEU A 225 -2.09 9.21 22.59
C LEU A 225 -3.25 10.18 22.76
N ASP A 226 -3.03 11.46 22.48
CA ASP A 226 -4.09 12.46 22.53
C ASP A 226 -5.13 12.20 21.44
N TYR A 227 -4.67 11.79 20.24
CA TYR A 227 -5.57 11.35 19.19
C TYR A 227 -6.46 10.17 19.63
N LEU A 228 -5.91 9.14 20.26
CA LEU A 228 -6.69 8.02 20.78
C LEU A 228 -7.70 8.43 21.86
N ARG A 229 -7.42 9.52 22.57
CA ARG A 229 -8.30 10.09 23.61
C ARG A 229 -9.39 10.99 23.07
N THR A 230 -9.37 11.36 21.79
CA THR A 230 -10.40 12.21 21.16
C THR A 230 -11.79 11.57 21.22
N LEU A 231 -11.83 10.23 21.14
CA LEU A 231 -13.05 9.47 21.32
C LEU A 231 -12.92 8.49 22.49
N SER A 232 -14.04 8.23 23.17
CA SER A 232 -14.13 7.11 24.11
C SER A 232 -14.08 5.77 23.35
N LEU A 233 -13.81 4.66 24.04
CA LEU A 233 -13.86 3.33 23.41
C LEU A 233 -15.22 3.07 22.74
N VAL A 234 -16.31 3.48 23.37
CA VAL A 234 -17.66 3.36 22.81
C VAL A 234 -17.81 4.26 21.58
N GLY A 235 -17.18 5.45 21.58
CA GLY A 235 -17.12 6.36 20.44
C GLY A 235 -16.42 5.69 19.23
N TRP A 236 -15.24 5.12 19.45
CA TRP A 236 -14.50 4.37 18.41
C TRP A 236 -15.29 3.19 17.85
N ILE A 237 -15.99 2.42 18.74
CA ILE A 237 -16.85 1.33 18.31
C ILE A 237 -17.99 1.84 17.42
N LYS A 238 -18.72 2.86 17.85
CA LYS A 238 -19.82 3.44 17.05
C LYS A 238 -19.32 3.98 15.71
N HIS A 239 -18.22 4.72 15.72
CA HIS A 239 -17.60 5.29 14.52
C HIS A 239 -17.31 4.19 13.48
N ASN A 240 -16.64 3.11 13.88
CA ASN A 240 -16.24 2.06 12.95
C ASN A 240 -17.34 1.05 12.62
N LEU A 241 -18.41 0.95 13.42
CA LEU A 241 -19.53 0.05 13.12
C LEU A 241 -20.57 0.66 12.19
N SER A 242 -20.64 1.98 12.07
CA SER A 242 -21.62 2.68 11.22
C SER A 242 -21.60 2.19 9.77
N ASN A 243 -20.40 1.97 9.22
CA ASN A 243 -20.14 1.54 7.85
C ASN A 243 -19.41 0.19 7.76
N LEU A 244 -19.56 -0.68 8.77
CA LEU A 244 -18.74 -1.89 8.92
C LEU A 244 -18.59 -2.75 7.66
N PRO A 245 -19.65 -3.10 6.90
CA PRO A 245 -19.50 -3.93 5.70
C PRO A 245 -18.65 -3.24 4.62
N ALA A 246 -18.89 -1.94 4.40
CA ALA A 246 -18.13 -1.15 3.45
C ALA A 246 -16.68 -0.96 3.92
N ALA A 247 -16.48 -0.68 5.22
CA ALA A 247 -15.16 -0.56 5.81
C ALA A 247 -14.36 -1.85 5.64
N LEU A 248 -14.92 -3.02 6.01
CA LEU A 248 -14.24 -4.31 5.86
C LEU A 248 -13.84 -4.60 4.41
N TYR A 249 -14.74 -4.35 3.44
CA TYR A 249 -14.38 -4.52 2.03
C TYR A 249 -13.26 -3.55 1.64
N SER A 250 -13.34 -2.29 2.03
CA SER A 250 -12.36 -1.26 1.64
C SER A 250 -10.93 -1.52 2.15
N LEU A 251 -10.75 -2.36 3.18
CA LEU A 251 -9.43 -2.65 3.74
C LEU A 251 -8.52 -3.39 2.74
N ASN A 252 -9.03 -4.43 2.09
CA ASN A 252 -8.29 -5.25 1.12
C ASN A 252 -9.02 -5.39 -0.23
N GLY A 253 -10.27 -4.92 -0.35
CA GLY A 253 -11.06 -5.13 -1.56
C GLY A 253 -11.17 -6.61 -1.95
N VAL A 254 -10.96 -6.89 -3.23
CA VAL A 254 -10.95 -8.25 -3.78
C VAL A 254 -9.82 -9.12 -3.20
N SER A 255 -8.76 -8.52 -2.66
CA SER A 255 -7.64 -9.26 -2.06
C SER A 255 -8.06 -10.08 -0.84
N TRP A 256 -9.20 -9.79 -0.20
CA TRP A 256 -9.77 -10.68 0.82
C TRP A 256 -10.02 -12.10 0.30
N LEU A 257 -10.51 -12.22 -0.93
CA LEU A 257 -10.72 -13.52 -1.57
C LEU A 257 -9.39 -14.23 -1.85
N ALA A 258 -8.37 -13.48 -2.30
CA ALA A 258 -7.03 -14.03 -2.49
C ALA A 258 -6.45 -14.54 -1.17
N ILE A 259 -6.58 -13.78 -0.09
CA ILE A 259 -6.18 -14.20 1.26
C ILE A 259 -6.92 -15.49 1.67
N ALA A 260 -8.24 -15.51 1.51
CA ALA A 260 -9.05 -16.68 1.88
C ALA A 260 -8.61 -17.94 1.11
N VAL A 261 -8.42 -17.84 -0.20
CA VAL A 261 -7.95 -18.96 -1.05
C VAL A 261 -6.55 -19.43 -0.65
N CYS A 262 -5.61 -18.51 -0.39
CA CYS A 262 -4.27 -18.85 0.04
C CYS A 262 -4.27 -19.51 1.42
N VAL A 263 -4.96 -18.94 2.39
CA VAL A 263 -5.01 -19.46 3.76
C VAL A 263 -5.69 -20.83 3.78
N THR A 264 -6.89 -20.96 3.21
CA THR A 264 -7.63 -22.23 3.24
C THR A 264 -6.92 -23.34 2.45
N GLY A 265 -6.30 -23.01 1.33
CA GLY A 265 -5.57 -23.97 0.49
C GLY A 265 -4.25 -24.43 1.09
N CYS A 266 -3.51 -23.54 1.73
CA CYS A 266 -2.14 -23.82 2.14
C CYS A 266 -1.92 -23.88 3.65
N PHE A 267 -2.89 -23.60 4.50
CA PHE A 267 -2.72 -23.58 5.96
C PHE A 267 -2.13 -24.89 6.50
N ARG A 268 -2.61 -26.05 6.01
CA ARG A 268 -2.13 -27.35 6.46
C ARG A 268 -0.67 -27.64 6.06
N LEU A 269 -0.17 -26.98 5.01
CA LEU A 269 1.20 -27.15 4.53
C LEU A 269 2.20 -26.35 5.36
N ASP A 270 1.80 -25.16 5.85
CA ASP A 270 2.65 -24.31 6.70
C ASP A 270 1.80 -23.57 7.77
N PRO A 271 1.29 -24.28 8.79
CA PRO A 271 0.41 -23.65 9.79
C PRO A 271 1.10 -22.54 10.59
N LYS A 272 2.42 -22.63 10.78
CA LYS A 272 3.19 -21.62 11.51
C LYS A 272 3.21 -20.28 10.78
N TYR A 273 3.45 -20.32 9.48
CA TYR A 273 3.43 -19.12 8.64
C TYR A 273 2.06 -18.48 8.61
N TYR A 274 1.02 -19.26 8.31
CA TYR A 274 -0.34 -18.71 8.19
C TYR A 274 -0.92 -18.22 9.52
N SER A 275 -0.57 -18.87 10.64
CA SER A 275 -0.91 -18.30 11.96
C SER A 275 -0.24 -16.97 12.20
N GLY A 276 1.04 -16.82 11.88
CA GLY A 276 1.76 -15.55 11.95
C GLY A 276 1.14 -14.49 11.04
N PHE A 277 0.75 -14.86 9.83
CA PHE A 277 0.06 -13.97 8.90
C PHE A 277 -1.28 -13.48 9.46
N LEU A 278 -2.13 -14.39 9.98
CA LEU A 278 -3.41 -14.03 10.56
C LEU A 278 -3.27 -13.13 11.79
N VAL A 279 -2.25 -13.37 12.63
CA VAL A 279 -1.92 -12.48 13.76
C VAL A 279 -1.54 -11.08 13.26
N ALA A 280 -0.71 -10.98 12.21
CA ALA A 280 -0.36 -9.69 11.64
C ALA A 280 -1.60 -8.95 11.09
N GLN A 281 -2.50 -9.65 10.38
CA GLN A 281 -3.75 -9.05 9.89
C GLN A 281 -4.64 -8.57 11.04
N ALA A 282 -4.75 -9.34 12.12
CA ALA A 282 -5.52 -8.96 13.31
C ALA A 282 -4.95 -7.71 14.00
N LEU A 283 -3.62 -7.58 14.07
CA LEU A 283 -2.96 -6.39 14.60
C LEU A 283 -3.24 -5.15 13.74
N PHE A 284 -3.17 -5.28 12.40
CA PHE A 284 -3.50 -4.18 11.50
C PHE A 284 -4.98 -3.78 11.59
N LEU A 285 -5.89 -4.75 11.73
CA LEU A 285 -7.31 -4.48 11.97
C LEU A 285 -7.50 -3.71 13.29
N GLY A 286 -6.84 -4.14 14.37
CA GLY A 286 -6.87 -3.43 15.64
C GLY A 286 -6.38 -1.99 15.52
N MET A 287 -5.29 -1.77 14.79
CA MET A 287 -4.73 -0.43 14.56
C MET A 287 -5.68 0.45 13.74
N ALA A 288 -6.26 -0.09 12.67
CA ALA A 288 -7.20 0.62 11.82
C ALA A 288 -8.51 0.95 12.54
N PHE A 289 -8.93 0.09 13.48
CA PHE A 289 -10.12 0.31 14.30
C PHE A 289 -10.04 1.60 15.16
N PHE A 290 -8.85 2.01 15.55
CA PHE A 290 -8.60 3.25 16.28
C PHE A 290 -8.13 4.39 15.37
N SER A 291 -8.65 4.45 14.14
CA SER A 291 -8.33 5.49 13.17
C SER A 291 -9.57 5.94 12.43
N ILE A 292 -9.71 7.24 12.18
CA ILE A 292 -10.68 7.79 11.25
C ILE A 292 -10.31 7.47 9.79
N ASP A 293 -9.02 7.23 9.52
CA ASP A 293 -8.48 6.85 8.21
C ASP A 293 -8.42 5.31 8.07
N THR A 294 -9.52 4.62 8.38
CA THR A 294 -9.56 3.16 8.54
C THR A 294 -8.96 2.41 7.35
N THR A 295 -9.41 2.72 6.12
CA THR A 295 -8.90 2.07 4.92
C THR A 295 -7.42 2.37 4.69
N ARG A 296 -7.00 3.63 4.81
CA ARG A 296 -5.62 4.05 4.57
C ARG A 296 -4.65 3.37 5.51
N VAL A 297 -4.94 3.42 6.82
CA VAL A 297 -4.07 2.86 7.85
C VAL A 297 -3.91 1.35 7.67
N TYR A 298 -5.02 0.63 7.47
CA TYR A 298 -4.96 -0.81 7.26
C TYR A 298 -4.29 -1.16 5.93
N ALA A 299 -4.78 -0.61 4.82
CA ALA A 299 -4.34 -1.01 3.49
C ALA A 299 -2.84 -0.76 3.30
N LEU A 300 -2.32 0.40 3.72
CA LEU A 300 -0.89 0.70 3.61
C LEU A 300 -0.04 -0.19 4.52
N ALA A 301 -0.43 -0.48 5.76
CA ALA A 301 0.36 -1.34 6.63
C ALA A 301 0.32 -2.83 6.24
N SER A 302 -0.79 -3.31 5.65
CA SER A 302 -1.04 -4.74 5.43
C SER A 302 -0.66 -5.25 4.05
N TRP A 303 -0.74 -4.44 2.99
CA TRP A 303 -0.59 -4.88 1.61
C TRP A 303 0.71 -5.69 1.34
N PRO A 304 1.88 -5.35 1.92
CA PRO A 304 3.09 -6.11 1.61
C PRO A 304 3.01 -7.53 2.19
N THR A 305 2.33 -7.69 3.34
CA THR A 305 2.12 -9.02 3.94
C THR A 305 1.16 -9.86 3.11
N VAL A 306 0.15 -9.23 2.49
CA VAL A 306 -0.77 -9.89 1.54
C VAL A 306 -0.03 -10.37 0.30
N VAL A 307 0.79 -9.51 -0.30
CA VAL A 307 1.64 -9.87 -1.45
C VAL A 307 2.56 -11.03 -1.10
N HIS A 308 3.23 -10.95 0.06
CA HIS A 308 4.11 -12.02 0.52
C HIS A 308 3.34 -13.33 0.76
N CYS A 309 2.14 -13.27 1.31
CA CYS A 309 1.28 -14.45 1.53
C CYS A 309 0.95 -15.15 0.21
N ILE A 310 0.55 -14.40 -0.82
CA ILE A 310 0.22 -14.96 -2.14
C ILE A 310 1.46 -15.61 -2.77
N VAL A 311 2.61 -14.92 -2.76
CA VAL A 311 3.87 -15.44 -3.29
C VAL A 311 4.29 -16.71 -2.55
N HIS A 312 4.21 -16.72 -1.22
CA HIS A 312 4.54 -17.89 -0.41
C HIS A 312 3.60 -19.06 -0.73
N SER A 313 2.30 -18.85 -0.85
CA SER A 313 1.31 -19.88 -1.19
C SER A 313 1.59 -20.53 -2.54
N LEU A 314 1.85 -19.72 -3.58
CA LEU A 314 2.19 -20.25 -4.92
C LEU A 314 3.49 -21.04 -4.93
N ARG A 315 4.50 -20.60 -4.17
CA ARG A 315 5.78 -21.32 -4.03
C ARG A 315 5.64 -22.61 -3.23
N LEU A 316 4.83 -22.58 -2.16
CA LEU A 316 4.59 -23.73 -1.30
C LEU A 316 3.87 -24.84 -2.06
N ALA A 317 2.83 -24.51 -2.83
CA ALA A 317 2.12 -25.47 -3.67
C ALA A 317 3.04 -26.12 -4.72
N ARG A 318 3.98 -25.37 -5.30
CA ARG A 318 5.00 -25.91 -6.22
C ARG A 318 5.99 -26.85 -5.51
N SER A 319 6.47 -26.47 -4.34
CA SER A 319 7.49 -27.25 -3.61
C SER A 319 6.97 -28.58 -3.09
N HIS A 320 5.67 -28.72 -2.84
CA HIS A 320 5.03 -29.95 -2.40
C HIS A 320 4.46 -30.79 -3.55
N ASN A 321 4.74 -30.44 -4.82
CA ASN A 321 4.18 -31.09 -6.01
C ASN A 321 2.66 -31.18 -6.02
N GLU A 322 1.99 -30.26 -5.34
CA GLU A 322 0.53 -30.13 -5.29
C GLU A 322 0.02 -29.49 -6.60
N THR A 323 0.11 -30.28 -7.69
CA THR A 323 -0.23 -29.79 -9.05
C THR A 323 -1.65 -29.25 -9.16
N ARG A 324 -2.60 -29.90 -8.47
CA ARG A 324 -4.00 -29.48 -8.43
C ARG A 324 -4.14 -28.15 -7.69
N LEU A 325 -3.64 -28.06 -6.47
CA LEU A 325 -3.68 -26.83 -5.66
C LEU A 325 -2.95 -25.68 -6.37
N GLY A 326 -1.79 -25.94 -6.95
CA GLY A 326 -1.06 -24.93 -7.73
C GLY A 326 -1.82 -24.44 -8.94
N GLY A 327 -2.58 -25.33 -9.62
CA GLY A 327 -3.48 -24.95 -10.73
C GLY A 327 -4.66 -24.10 -10.24
N GLU A 328 -5.31 -24.52 -9.16
CA GLU A 328 -6.44 -23.80 -8.56
C GLU A 328 -6.01 -22.39 -8.07
N LEU A 329 -4.86 -22.27 -7.39
CA LEU A 329 -4.30 -20.98 -6.95
C LEU A 329 -3.99 -20.05 -8.13
N ARG A 330 -3.33 -20.55 -9.19
CA ARG A 330 -3.03 -19.76 -10.39
C ARG A 330 -4.30 -19.27 -11.07
N GLY A 331 -5.30 -20.15 -11.23
CA GLY A 331 -6.58 -19.80 -11.81
C GLY A 331 -7.33 -18.75 -10.99
N ALA A 332 -7.38 -18.94 -9.68
CA ALA A 332 -7.98 -17.98 -8.76
C ALA A 332 -7.27 -16.61 -8.85
N MET A 333 -5.94 -16.57 -8.82
CA MET A 333 -5.18 -15.31 -8.93
C MET A 333 -5.43 -14.61 -10.26
N ALA A 334 -5.54 -15.32 -11.38
CA ALA A 334 -5.86 -14.72 -12.68
C ALA A 334 -7.24 -14.03 -12.67
N GLY A 335 -8.27 -14.71 -12.15
CA GLY A 335 -9.61 -14.15 -12.02
C GLY A 335 -9.67 -12.98 -11.03
N LEU A 336 -9.03 -13.12 -9.87
CA LEU A 336 -9.02 -12.09 -8.83
C LEU A 336 -8.20 -10.86 -9.23
N GLY A 337 -7.10 -11.03 -9.97
CA GLY A 337 -6.35 -9.91 -10.53
C GLY A 337 -7.20 -9.06 -11.48
N LEU A 338 -7.98 -9.68 -12.35
CA LEU A 338 -8.92 -8.97 -13.22
C LEU A 338 -10.04 -8.31 -12.42
N LEU A 339 -10.65 -9.04 -11.46
CA LEU A 339 -11.70 -8.53 -10.60
C LEU A 339 -11.24 -7.34 -9.75
N SER A 340 -9.99 -7.33 -9.31
CA SER A 340 -9.45 -6.22 -8.50
C SER A 340 -9.32 -4.93 -9.30
N LEU A 341 -9.07 -5.04 -10.62
CA LEU A 341 -9.01 -3.88 -11.51
C LEU A 341 -10.40 -3.35 -11.86
N LEU A 342 -11.38 -4.23 -12.06
CA LEU A 342 -12.72 -3.90 -12.56
C LEU A 342 -13.78 -3.80 -11.45
N GLY A 343 -13.50 -4.31 -10.26
CA GLY A 343 -14.42 -4.34 -9.13
C GLY A 343 -14.64 -2.96 -8.50
N PRO A 344 -15.63 -2.87 -7.59
CA PRO A 344 -15.88 -1.64 -6.85
C PRO A 344 -14.65 -1.16 -6.12
N ARG A 345 -14.35 0.13 -6.23
CA ARG A 345 -13.22 0.79 -5.54
C ARG A 345 -13.75 1.94 -4.72
N TYR A 346 -13.48 1.91 -3.45
CA TYR A 346 -13.78 2.99 -2.52
C TYR A 346 -12.92 2.86 -1.27
N TYR A 347 -12.82 3.93 -0.52
CA TYR A 347 -12.16 3.97 0.77
C TYR A 347 -13.11 4.60 1.81
N VAL A 348 -12.90 4.28 3.07
CA VAL A 348 -13.64 4.85 4.19
C VAL A 348 -12.74 5.80 4.95
N TRP A 349 -13.19 7.02 5.10
CA TRP A 349 -12.54 8.09 5.84
C TRP A 349 -13.61 8.91 6.55
N ASP A 350 -13.43 9.15 7.84
CA ASP A 350 -14.30 9.96 8.69
C ASP A 350 -15.80 9.61 8.55
N ASP A 351 -16.13 8.34 8.77
CA ASP A 351 -17.48 7.77 8.64
C ASP A 351 -18.11 7.81 7.24
N ALA A 352 -17.44 8.36 6.26
CA ALA A 352 -17.94 8.47 4.90
C ALA A 352 -17.27 7.47 3.95
N ILE A 353 -18.05 6.99 2.98
CA ILE A 353 -17.58 6.17 1.87
C ILE A 353 -17.24 7.10 0.71
N HIS A 354 -15.96 7.08 0.30
CA HIS A 354 -15.46 7.89 -0.80
C HIS A 354 -15.14 7.02 -2.00
N GLY A 355 -15.65 7.41 -3.16
CA GLY A 355 -15.30 6.77 -4.44
C GLY A 355 -13.92 7.20 -4.93
N PRO A 356 -13.43 6.57 -6.01
CA PRO A 356 -12.22 7.03 -6.69
C PRO A 356 -12.45 8.42 -7.28
N PRO A 357 -11.38 9.25 -7.41
CA PRO A 357 -11.48 10.63 -7.91
C PRO A 357 -11.84 10.74 -9.41
N PHE A 358 -12.19 9.63 -10.04
CA PHE A 358 -12.49 9.48 -11.46
C PHE A 358 -13.41 10.58 -12.01
N ALA A 359 -14.58 10.80 -11.40
CA ALA A 359 -15.56 11.78 -11.89
C ALA A 359 -15.01 13.21 -11.83
N GLU A 360 -14.35 13.57 -10.73
CA GLU A 360 -13.76 14.90 -10.53
C GLU A 360 -12.58 15.15 -11.47
N SER A 361 -11.71 14.17 -11.65
CA SER A 361 -10.54 14.26 -12.55
C SER A 361 -10.94 14.44 -14.01
N TYR A 362 -11.96 13.73 -14.48
CA TYR A 362 -12.42 13.85 -15.86
C TYR A 362 -13.26 15.10 -16.08
N LEU A 363 -14.04 15.54 -15.10
CA LEU A 363 -14.72 16.83 -15.17
C LEU A 363 -13.73 18.00 -15.22
N ALA A 364 -12.69 17.97 -14.38
CA ALA A 364 -11.64 18.98 -14.41
C ALA A 364 -10.88 18.97 -15.76
N LEU A 365 -10.55 17.78 -16.28
CA LEU A 365 -9.94 17.66 -17.61
C LEU A 365 -10.85 18.18 -18.72
N ALA A 366 -12.13 17.83 -18.70
CA ALA A 366 -13.11 18.31 -19.67
C ALA A 366 -13.27 19.82 -19.63
N GLN A 367 -13.29 20.42 -18.42
CA GLN A 367 -13.31 21.87 -18.24
C GLN A 367 -12.05 22.55 -18.76
N ALA A 368 -10.88 21.98 -18.47
CA ALA A 368 -9.61 22.48 -18.99
C ALA A 368 -9.55 22.44 -20.53
N ILE A 369 -9.99 21.34 -21.14
CA ILE A 369 -10.07 21.22 -22.60
C ILE A 369 -11.06 22.23 -23.18
N ARG A 370 -12.22 22.40 -22.56
CA ARG A 370 -13.23 23.38 -22.98
C ARG A 370 -12.69 24.80 -22.93
N GLY A 371 -11.98 25.17 -21.85
CA GLY A 371 -11.33 26.47 -21.72
C GLY A 371 -10.23 26.69 -22.77
N MET A 372 -9.45 25.63 -23.13
CA MET A 372 -8.44 25.72 -24.21
C MET A 372 -9.06 25.87 -25.61
N LEU A 373 -10.27 25.36 -25.81
CA LEU A 373 -10.98 25.44 -27.09
C LEU A 373 -11.81 26.71 -27.25
N GLY A 374 -11.75 27.65 -26.28
CA GLY A 374 -12.43 28.96 -26.37
C GLY A 374 -13.94 28.87 -26.22
N GLY A 375 -14.44 27.88 -25.54
CA GLY A 375 -15.87 27.73 -25.24
C GLY A 375 -16.21 28.36 -23.89
N ASP A 376 -16.48 29.67 -23.85
CA ASP A 376 -17.23 30.32 -22.78
C ASP A 376 -18.74 30.08 -22.94
#